data_e4448b39d566ba28857f29b6f46bdcb0
#
_entry.id   e4448b39d566ba28857f29b6f46bdcb0
#
_cell.length_a   1.000
_cell.length_b   1.000
_cell.length_c   1.000
_cell.angle_alpha   90.00
_cell.angle_beta   90.00
_cell.angle_gamma   90.00
#
_symmetry.space_group_name_H-M   'P 1'
#
loop_
_entity.id
_entity.type
_entity.pdbx_description
1 polymer ?
#
loop_
_entity_poly.entity_id
_entity_poly.type
_entity_poly.pdbx_seq_one_letter_code
_entity_poly.pdbx_strand_id
1 'polypeptide(L)'
;MSQSTRAIVMSAVVLCATPVAVNGHFKLLEPASWLIESDRGDPQKTGPCGGSNTDWGKPSYVVTKAVGGQKLHLKVQETIYHPGHYRVALAVNSPTELPPDPETATRDGDRGPISVSAKIQDPLQMPVIADGLFVHATRPTGQMAPFETDVQLPNINCRKCTLQVVQFMAEHAFNNPGGYSYHHCAELQITADPKKPIDKGWPAER
;
A
#
# COMPACT_ATOMS: atom_id res chain seq x y z
N MET A 1 -54.92 20.57 -51.18
CA MET A 1 -53.79 19.66 -50.92
C MET A 1 -52.98 20.25 -49.77
N SER A 2 -53.18 19.71 -48.58
CA SER A 2 -52.49 20.19 -47.34
C SER A 2 -51.32 19.23 -47.07
N GLN A 3 -50.09 19.75 -47.13
CA GLN A 3 -48.90 19.02 -46.75
C GLN A 3 -48.65 19.21 -45.25
N SER A 4 -48.78 18.14 -44.51
CA SER A 4 -48.48 18.10 -43.05
C SER A 4 -46.99 17.82 -42.83
N THR A 5 -46.25 18.81 -42.41
CA THR A 5 -44.82 18.68 -42.10
C THR A 5 -44.70 18.07 -40.69
N ARG A 6 -44.26 16.82 -40.59
CA ARG A 6 -43.93 16.18 -39.34
C ARG A 6 -42.52 16.58 -38.90
N ALA A 7 -42.43 17.32 -37.81
CA ALA A 7 -41.16 17.60 -37.14
C ALA A 7 -40.68 16.39 -36.34
N ILE A 8 -39.52 15.86 -36.65
CA ILE A 8 -38.86 14.80 -35.90
C ILE A 8 -38.03 15.46 -34.79
N VAL A 9 -38.46 15.30 -33.55
CA VAL A 9 -37.69 15.71 -32.39
C VAL A 9 -36.67 14.61 -32.07
N MET A 10 -35.41 14.82 -32.37
CA MET A 10 -34.31 13.97 -31.92
C MET A 10 -33.98 14.33 -30.46
N SER A 11 -34.36 13.48 -29.52
CA SER A 11 -33.90 13.57 -28.13
C SER A 11 -32.48 13.04 -28.01
N ALA A 12 -31.54 13.94 -27.77
CA ALA A 12 -30.17 13.56 -27.45
C ALA A 12 -30.13 13.04 -25.99
N VAL A 13 -29.88 11.76 -25.83
CA VAL A 13 -29.61 11.18 -24.50
C VAL A 13 -28.15 11.49 -24.16
N VAL A 14 -27.95 12.48 -23.28
CA VAL A 14 -26.63 12.75 -22.69
C VAL A 14 -26.37 11.65 -21.64
N LEU A 15 -25.53 10.67 -21.97
CA LEU A 15 -24.98 9.74 -20.99
C LEU A 15 -23.98 10.53 -20.11
N CYS A 16 -24.42 10.95 -18.92
CA CYS A 16 -23.53 11.38 -17.86
C CYS A 16 -22.76 10.18 -17.36
N ALA A 17 -21.55 9.96 -17.85
CA ALA A 17 -20.61 9.03 -17.24
C ALA A 17 -20.17 9.62 -15.88
N THR A 18 -20.79 9.17 -14.80
CA THR A 18 -20.30 9.47 -13.45
C THR A 18 -18.93 8.78 -13.30
N PRO A 19 -17.86 9.54 -13.00
CA PRO A 19 -16.58 8.90 -12.73
C PRO A 19 -16.74 8.06 -11.46
N VAL A 20 -16.59 6.76 -11.60
CA VAL A 20 -16.52 5.84 -10.45
C VAL A 20 -15.22 6.16 -9.72
N ALA A 21 -15.31 6.58 -8.47
CA ALA A 21 -14.13 6.68 -7.61
C ALA A 21 -13.56 5.26 -7.46
N VAL A 22 -12.46 4.98 -8.14
CA VAL A 22 -11.75 3.71 -8.03
C VAL A 22 -10.92 3.79 -6.77
N ASN A 23 -11.32 3.08 -5.73
CA ASN A 23 -10.50 2.90 -4.53
C ASN A 23 -9.50 1.79 -4.84
N GLY A 24 -8.19 2.09 -4.89
CA GLY A 24 -7.14 1.09 -4.97
C GLY A 24 -7.24 0.13 -3.78
N HIS A 25 -6.84 -1.11 -3.95
CA HIS A 25 -6.79 -2.09 -2.87
C HIS A 25 -5.72 -3.13 -3.16
N PHE A 26 -5.03 -3.60 -2.12
CA PHE A 26 -4.09 -4.70 -2.25
C PHE A 26 -4.16 -5.65 -1.06
N LYS A 27 -3.59 -6.84 -1.23
CA LYS A 27 -3.37 -7.86 -0.19
C LYS A 27 -1.89 -8.04 0.02
N LEU A 28 -1.48 -8.23 1.28
CA LEU A 28 -0.13 -8.65 1.62
C LEU A 28 -0.10 -10.17 1.73
N LEU A 29 0.47 -10.84 0.72
CA LEU A 29 0.52 -12.30 0.65
C LEU A 29 1.74 -12.88 1.38
N GLU A 30 2.91 -12.26 1.17
CA GLU A 30 4.16 -12.67 1.81
C GLU A 30 5.00 -11.43 2.19
N PRO A 31 5.45 -11.34 3.45
CA PRO A 31 5.03 -12.18 4.57
C PRO A 31 3.55 -12.03 4.86
N ALA A 32 2.93 -13.01 5.52
CA ALA A 32 1.49 -12.97 5.79
C ALA A 32 1.12 -11.73 6.62
N SER A 33 0.02 -11.07 6.24
CA SER A 33 -0.51 -9.93 6.97
C SER A 33 -0.85 -10.27 8.42
N TRP A 34 -0.60 -9.34 9.33
CA TRP A 34 -0.97 -9.50 10.74
C TRP A 34 -2.48 -9.34 11.01
N LEU A 35 -3.22 -8.81 10.04
CA LEU A 35 -4.68 -8.77 10.05
C LEU A 35 -5.25 -9.80 9.08
N ILE A 36 -6.42 -10.32 9.41
CA ILE A 36 -7.22 -11.10 8.46
C ILE A 36 -7.78 -10.14 7.43
N GLU A 37 -7.38 -10.33 6.18
CA GLU A 37 -7.78 -9.50 5.05
C GLU A 37 -9.04 -10.06 4.37
N SER A 38 -9.93 -9.17 3.95
CA SER A 38 -11.04 -9.53 3.04
C SER A 38 -10.50 -9.90 1.65
N ASP A 39 -11.39 -10.31 0.75
CA ASP A 39 -11.03 -10.57 -0.65
C ASP A 39 -10.47 -9.34 -1.36
N ARG A 40 -10.79 -8.14 -0.89
CA ARG A 40 -10.25 -6.86 -1.39
C ARG A 40 -8.98 -6.41 -0.69
N GLY A 41 -8.62 -7.00 0.46
CA GLY A 41 -7.49 -6.59 1.28
C GLY A 41 -7.87 -5.65 2.44
N ASP A 42 -9.16 -5.39 2.68
CA ASP A 42 -9.55 -4.59 3.84
C ASP A 42 -9.37 -5.37 5.17
N PRO A 43 -9.10 -4.65 6.27
CA PRO A 43 -9.02 -3.20 6.44
C PRO A 43 -7.59 -2.67 6.21
N GLN A 44 -7.42 -1.63 5.37
CA GLN A 44 -6.09 -1.15 4.95
C GLN A 44 -5.95 0.37 4.88
N LYS A 45 -6.99 1.15 5.24
CA LYS A 45 -7.00 2.60 5.03
C LYS A 45 -6.18 3.40 6.05
N THR A 46 -6.18 2.97 7.30
CA THR A 46 -5.57 3.75 8.38
C THR A 46 -4.12 3.35 8.59
N GLY A 47 -3.21 4.32 8.58
CA GLY A 47 -1.82 4.10 8.98
C GLY A 47 -1.69 3.86 10.50
N PRO A 48 -0.60 3.23 10.94
CA PRO A 48 0.47 2.70 10.10
C PRO A 48 0.21 1.30 9.52
N CYS A 49 -0.77 0.55 9.98
CA CYS A 49 -0.86 -0.89 9.73
C CYS A 49 -2.24 -1.39 9.28
N GLY A 50 -3.05 -0.54 8.73
CA GLY A 50 -4.41 -0.89 8.34
C GLY A 50 -5.45 -0.54 9.39
N GLY A 51 -6.69 -0.87 9.09
CA GLY A 51 -7.86 -0.46 9.83
C GLY A 51 -8.69 0.57 9.07
N SER A 52 -9.81 0.92 9.65
CA SER A 52 -10.69 2.01 9.21
C SER A 52 -11.31 2.68 10.43
N ASN A 53 -12.13 3.71 10.25
CA ASN A 53 -12.81 4.38 11.37
C ASN A 53 -13.72 3.46 12.18
N THR A 54 -14.20 2.38 11.60
CA THR A 54 -15.20 1.47 12.19
C THR A 54 -14.71 0.03 12.30
N ASP A 55 -13.62 -0.32 11.62
CA ASP A 55 -13.07 -1.68 11.63
C ASP A 55 -11.55 -1.63 11.74
N TRP A 56 -11.02 -2.04 12.89
CA TRP A 56 -9.59 -2.13 13.16
C TRP A 56 -8.99 -3.47 12.72
N GLY A 57 -9.82 -4.35 12.15
CA GLY A 57 -9.44 -5.68 11.72
C GLY A 57 -9.33 -6.69 12.85
N LYS A 58 -9.25 -7.95 12.44
CA LYS A 58 -9.01 -9.08 13.35
C LYS A 58 -7.58 -9.57 13.18
N PRO A 59 -6.83 -9.82 14.26
CA PRO A 59 -5.46 -10.32 14.13
C PRO A 59 -5.44 -11.72 13.52
N SER A 60 -4.47 -11.93 12.62
CA SER A 60 -4.22 -13.26 12.02
C SER A 60 -3.39 -14.14 12.95
N TYR A 61 -2.66 -13.55 13.90
CA TYR A 61 -1.69 -14.21 14.80
C TYR A 61 -0.55 -14.93 14.05
N VAL A 62 -0.34 -14.60 12.78
CA VAL A 62 0.76 -15.17 12.00
C VAL A 62 2.04 -14.40 12.27
N VAL A 63 3.09 -15.11 12.64
CA VAL A 63 4.44 -14.57 12.83
C VAL A 63 5.38 -15.20 11.81
N THR A 64 5.99 -14.39 10.98
CA THR A 64 6.98 -14.85 10.00
C THR A 64 8.37 -14.83 10.62
N LYS A 65 9.05 -16.00 10.63
CA LYS A 65 10.43 -16.11 11.09
C LYS A 65 11.39 -15.78 9.96
N ALA A 66 12.40 -14.97 10.27
CA ALA A 66 13.41 -14.55 9.30
C ALA A 66 14.81 -14.53 9.92
N VAL A 67 15.82 -14.58 9.08
CA VAL A 67 17.21 -14.44 9.48
C VAL A 67 17.69 -13.03 9.10
N GLY A 68 18.25 -12.31 10.07
CA GLY A 68 18.81 -10.98 9.86
C GLY A 68 19.94 -11.01 8.82
N GLY A 69 20.07 -9.91 8.09
CA GLY A 69 21.06 -9.81 7.02
C GLY A 69 20.79 -10.71 5.80
N GLN A 70 19.61 -11.32 5.71
CA GLN A 70 19.14 -12.08 4.54
C GLN A 70 17.98 -11.37 3.85
N LYS A 71 17.64 -11.84 2.67
CA LYS A 71 16.49 -11.35 1.91
C LYS A 71 15.19 -11.96 2.44
N LEU A 72 14.17 -11.13 2.57
CA LEU A 72 12.80 -11.51 2.85
C LEU A 72 11.99 -11.42 1.56
N HIS A 73 11.29 -12.48 1.20
CA HIS A 73 10.41 -12.44 0.05
C HIS A 73 9.18 -11.56 0.36
N LEU A 74 8.91 -10.61 -0.54
CA LEU A 74 7.76 -9.74 -0.49
C LEU A 74 6.85 -10.06 -1.68
N LYS A 75 5.58 -10.35 -1.38
CA LYS A 75 4.57 -10.59 -2.40
C LYS A 75 3.28 -9.86 -2.04
N VAL A 76 2.80 -9.04 -2.97
CA VAL A 76 1.56 -8.27 -2.83
C VAL A 76 0.66 -8.52 -4.03
N GLN A 77 -0.65 -8.49 -3.83
CA GLN A 77 -1.64 -8.63 -4.90
C GLN A 77 -2.55 -7.43 -4.90
N GLU A 78 -2.49 -6.61 -5.94
CA GLU A 78 -3.54 -5.62 -6.17
C GLU A 78 -4.85 -6.32 -6.50
N THR A 79 -5.88 -5.97 -5.76
CA THR A 79 -7.26 -6.44 -5.99
C THR A 79 -8.07 -5.41 -6.76
N ILE A 80 -7.70 -4.14 -6.61
CA ILE A 80 -8.19 -3.02 -7.40
C ILE A 80 -6.98 -2.20 -7.83
N TYR A 81 -6.78 -2.10 -9.14
CA TYR A 81 -5.65 -1.40 -9.74
C TYR A 81 -5.61 0.08 -9.37
N HIS A 82 -4.41 0.55 -9.00
CA HIS A 82 -4.07 1.96 -8.95
C HIS A 82 -2.64 2.20 -9.44
N PRO A 83 -2.39 3.24 -10.25
CA PRO A 83 -1.01 3.62 -10.53
C PRO A 83 -0.32 4.03 -9.23
N GLY A 84 0.97 3.73 -9.10
CA GLY A 84 1.71 4.07 -7.88
C GLY A 84 2.96 3.24 -7.68
N HIS A 85 3.33 3.08 -6.43
CA HIS A 85 4.47 2.27 -5.99
C HIS A 85 4.31 1.83 -4.55
N TYR A 86 5.24 0.97 -4.09
CA TYR A 86 5.22 0.45 -2.73
C TYR A 86 6.48 0.84 -1.96
N ARG A 87 6.33 1.01 -0.64
CA ARG A 87 7.40 1.24 0.34
C ARG A 87 7.32 0.21 1.45
N VAL A 88 8.48 -0.22 1.93
CA VAL A 88 8.61 -1.16 3.06
C VAL A 88 9.43 -0.51 4.17
N ALA A 89 8.92 -0.57 5.41
CA ALA A 89 9.59 -0.09 6.61
C ALA A 89 9.55 -1.14 7.71
N LEU A 90 10.52 -1.10 8.64
CA LEU A 90 10.65 -2.05 9.74
C LEU A 90 10.75 -1.34 11.08
N ALA A 91 9.78 -1.54 11.96
CA ALA A 91 9.83 -1.09 13.36
C ALA A 91 10.25 -2.25 14.27
N VAL A 92 11.14 -1.97 15.23
CA VAL A 92 11.72 -3.00 16.12
C VAL A 92 10.90 -3.20 17.38
N ASN A 93 10.46 -2.13 18.04
CA ASN A 93 9.78 -2.23 19.32
C ASN A 93 8.28 -1.89 19.28
N SER A 94 7.88 -1.00 18.37
CA SER A 94 6.51 -0.52 18.30
C SER A 94 6.16 -0.02 16.90
N PRO A 95 4.92 -0.25 16.41
CA PRO A 95 4.44 0.38 15.17
C PRO A 95 4.55 1.91 15.15
N THR A 96 4.68 2.56 16.31
CA THR A 96 4.89 4.02 16.40
C THR A 96 6.28 4.48 15.91
N GLU A 97 7.22 3.56 15.72
CA GLU A 97 8.52 3.83 15.10
C GLU A 97 8.45 3.89 13.56
N LEU A 98 7.34 3.45 12.98
CA LEU A 98 7.13 3.48 11.53
C LEU A 98 7.03 4.93 11.03
N PRO A 99 7.55 5.20 9.82
CA PRO A 99 7.52 6.55 9.27
C PRO A 99 6.09 6.94 8.86
N PRO A 100 5.78 8.24 8.78
CA PRO A 100 4.55 8.71 8.18
C PRO A 100 4.48 8.29 6.71
N ASP A 101 3.29 8.42 6.12
CA ASP A 101 3.10 8.21 4.70
C ASP A 101 4.06 9.04 3.85
N PRO A 102 4.39 8.58 2.63
CA PRO A 102 5.23 9.35 1.73
C PRO A 102 4.64 10.74 1.46
N GLU A 103 5.49 11.77 1.48
CA GLU A 103 5.10 13.12 1.09
C GLU A 103 4.53 13.10 -0.33
N THR A 104 3.29 13.57 -0.47
CA THR A 104 2.51 13.44 -1.71
C THR A 104 2.30 14.80 -2.35
N ALA A 105 2.64 14.91 -3.63
CA ALA A 105 2.24 16.02 -4.48
C ALA A 105 0.81 15.80 -5.00
N THR A 106 0.03 16.88 -5.04
CA THR A 106 -1.36 16.84 -5.47
C THR A 106 -1.64 17.87 -6.56
N ARG A 107 -2.72 17.68 -7.28
CA ARG A 107 -3.34 18.64 -8.18
C ARG A 107 -4.80 18.86 -7.78
N ASP A 108 -5.38 19.97 -8.21
CA ASP A 108 -6.81 20.19 -8.01
C ASP A 108 -7.63 19.20 -8.85
N GLY A 109 -8.73 18.73 -8.27
CA GLY A 109 -9.72 17.89 -8.92
C GLY A 109 -11.13 18.37 -8.57
N ASP A 110 -12.14 17.92 -9.30
CA ASP A 110 -13.53 18.39 -9.15
C ASP A 110 -14.14 18.16 -7.76
N ARG A 111 -13.59 17.18 -7.02
CA ARG A 111 -14.05 16.80 -5.68
C ARG A 111 -12.96 16.92 -4.61
N GLY A 112 -12.01 17.80 -4.82
CA GLY A 112 -10.87 18.03 -3.94
C GLY A 112 -9.55 17.54 -4.52
N PRO A 113 -8.45 17.67 -3.76
CA PRO A 113 -7.11 17.32 -4.23
C PRO A 113 -7.00 15.85 -4.65
N ILE A 114 -6.27 15.62 -5.74
CA ILE A 114 -5.94 14.32 -6.29
C ILE A 114 -4.42 14.13 -6.25
N SER A 115 -3.94 13.00 -5.76
CA SER A 115 -2.53 12.64 -5.74
C SER A 115 -1.95 12.52 -7.14
N VAL A 116 -0.73 12.98 -7.32
CA VAL A 116 0.00 12.87 -8.60
C VAL A 116 1.22 11.97 -8.45
N SER A 117 2.01 12.22 -7.42
CA SER A 117 3.23 11.48 -7.12
C SER A 117 3.52 11.49 -5.63
N ALA A 118 4.32 10.57 -5.16
CA ALA A 118 4.87 10.62 -3.82
C ALA A 118 6.39 10.48 -3.85
N LYS A 119 7.03 11.05 -2.82
CA LYS A 119 8.48 11.04 -2.69
C LYS A 119 8.97 9.62 -2.46
N ILE A 120 9.88 9.17 -3.32
CA ILE A 120 10.65 7.94 -3.13
C ILE A 120 11.98 8.31 -2.47
N GLN A 121 12.38 7.57 -1.45
CA GLN A 121 13.63 7.79 -0.73
C GLN A 121 14.83 7.18 -1.50
N ASP A 122 15.79 8.02 -1.83
CA ASP A 122 17.10 7.64 -2.34
C ASP A 122 18.14 8.67 -1.84
N PRO A 123 19.08 8.32 -0.95
CA PRO A 123 19.23 7.02 -0.27
C PRO A 123 18.11 6.73 0.75
N LEU A 124 17.91 5.45 1.05
CA LEU A 124 16.98 5.00 2.07
C LEU A 124 17.39 5.51 3.45
N GLN A 125 16.40 5.92 4.24
CA GLN A 125 16.59 6.34 5.63
C GLN A 125 15.78 5.43 6.56
N MET A 126 16.45 4.91 7.59
CA MET A 126 15.74 4.09 8.60
C MET A 126 14.52 4.83 9.16
N PRO A 127 13.42 4.13 9.40
CA PRO A 127 13.27 2.66 9.36
C PRO A 127 12.84 2.11 7.99
N VAL A 128 12.90 2.89 6.89
CA VAL A 128 12.58 2.41 5.54
C VAL A 128 13.71 1.50 5.04
N ILE A 129 13.34 0.30 4.59
CA ILE A 129 14.26 -0.73 4.09
C ILE A 129 14.15 -0.98 2.59
N ALA A 130 13.04 -0.54 1.98
CA ALA A 130 12.87 -0.49 0.52
C ALA A 130 11.83 0.56 0.16
N ASP A 131 12.02 1.25 -0.97
CA ASP A 131 11.08 2.24 -1.48
C ASP A 131 11.09 2.24 -3.01
N GLY A 132 10.03 2.81 -3.61
CA GLY A 132 9.87 2.80 -5.06
C GLY A 132 9.75 1.40 -5.66
N LEU A 133 9.28 0.42 -4.89
CA LEU A 133 9.05 -0.92 -5.40
C LEU A 133 7.83 -0.94 -6.33
N PHE A 134 7.89 -1.78 -7.37
CA PHE A 134 6.74 -2.04 -8.25
C PHE A 134 6.12 -0.77 -8.83
N VAL A 135 6.94 0.20 -9.25
CA VAL A 135 6.43 1.42 -9.89
C VAL A 135 5.64 1.04 -11.15
N HIS A 136 4.39 1.44 -11.21
CA HIS A 136 3.52 1.15 -12.35
C HIS A 136 2.51 2.28 -12.58
N ALA A 137 2.23 2.55 -13.87
CA ALA A 137 1.35 3.63 -14.29
C ALA A 137 0.23 3.16 -15.23
N THR A 138 0.30 1.92 -15.71
CA THR A 138 -0.65 1.40 -16.70
C THR A 138 -1.32 0.14 -16.17
N ARG A 139 -2.64 0.12 -16.23
CA ARG A 139 -3.42 -1.07 -15.87
C ARG A 139 -3.11 -2.21 -16.83
N PRO A 140 -2.74 -3.40 -16.32
CA PRO A 140 -2.54 -4.55 -17.17
C PRO A 140 -3.86 -5.00 -17.81
N THR A 141 -3.78 -5.55 -19.02
CA THR A 141 -4.91 -6.21 -19.67
C THR A 141 -5.08 -7.61 -19.09
N GLY A 142 -6.27 -7.92 -18.59
CA GLY A 142 -6.58 -9.21 -17.98
C GLY A 142 -6.44 -9.24 -16.46
N GLN A 143 -6.16 -10.42 -15.91
CA GLN A 143 -6.00 -10.59 -14.47
C GLN A 143 -4.67 -9.99 -14.00
N MET A 144 -4.71 -9.22 -12.91
CA MET A 144 -3.49 -8.67 -12.29
C MET A 144 -2.70 -9.80 -11.63
N ALA A 145 -1.48 -10.01 -12.10
CA ALA A 145 -0.54 -10.90 -11.42
C ALA A 145 -0.03 -10.25 -10.12
N PRO A 146 0.33 -11.03 -9.10
CA PRO A 146 1.03 -10.50 -7.94
C PRO A 146 2.32 -9.80 -8.33
N PHE A 147 2.65 -8.73 -7.62
CA PHE A 147 4.00 -8.18 -7.61
C PHE A 147 4.83 -8.90 -6.55
N GLU A 148 6.06 -9.27 -6.88
CA GLU A 148 6.95 -9.94 -5.94
C GLU A 148 8.41 -9.54 -6.13
N THR A 149 9.14 -9.44 -5.02
CA THR A 149 10.57 -9.14 -4.97
C THR A 149 11.15 -9.60 -3.64
N ASP A 150 12.47 -9.51 -3.51
CA ASP A 150 13.16 -9.74 -2.25
C ASP A 150 13.59 -8.40 -1.63
N VAL A 151 13.34 -8.22 -0.33
CA VAL A 151 13.75 -7.05 0.44
C VAL A 151 14.85 -7.42 1.41
N GLN A 152 15.93 -6.64 1.45
CA GLN A 152 17.06 -6.87 2.35
C GLN A 152 16.68 -6.54 3.79
N LEU A 153 16.73 -7.53 4.69
CA LEU A 153 16.55 -7.29 6.12
C LEU A 153 17.87 -6.81 6.76
N PRO A 154 17.79 -5.94 7.78
CA PRO A 154 18.94 -5.65 8.61
C PRO A 154 19.38 -6.88 9.42
N ASN A 155 20.66 -6.99 9.73
CA ASN A 155 21.17 -8.04 10.61
C ASN A 155 20.99 -7.65 12.09
N ILE A 156 19.80 -7.87 12.61
CA ILE A 156 19.40 -7.55 14.00
C ILE A 156 18.67 -8.72 14.64
N ASN A 157 18.58 -8.70 15.97
CA ASN A 157 17.64 -9.55 16.69
C ASN A 157 16.37 -8.76 17.00
N CYS A 158 15.24 -9.38 16.78
CA CYS A 158 13.95 -8.81 17.11
C CYS A 158 12.91 -9.91 17.22
N ARG A 159 12.28 -10.06 18.39
CA ARG A 159 11.26 -11.10 18.65
C ARG A 159 9.90 -10.76 18.08
N LYS A 160 9.61 -9.46 17.96
CA LYS A 160 8.28 -8.96 17.56
C LYS A 160 8.39 -7.65 16.78
N CYS A 161 9.04 -7.70 15.62
CA CYS A 161 9.14 -6.56 14.73
C CYS A 161 7.83 -6.38 13.95
N THR A 162 7.57 -5.14 13.54
CA THR A 162 6.50 -4.80 12.62
C THR A 162 7.10 -4.43 11.27
N LEU A 163 6.85 -5.24 10.24
CA LEU A 163 7.11 -4.89 8.85
C LEU A 163 5.86 -4.18 8.31
N GLN A 164 6.03 -2.96 7.84
CA GLN A 164 4.97 -2.20 7.15
C GLN A 164 5.16 -2.27 5.64
N VAL A 165 4.07 -2.46 4.91
CA VAL A 165 4.00 -2.32 3.46
C VAL A 165 2.97 -1.24 3.15
N VAL A 166 3.39 -0.17 2.49
CA VAL A 166 2.55 0.96 2.09
C VAL A 166 2.43 0.97 0.58
N GLN A 167 1.21 1.00 0.06
CA GLN A 167 0.90 1.31 -1.33
C GLN A 167 0.57 2.80 -1.43
N PHE A 168 1.42 3.58 -2.09
CA PHE A 168 1.04 4.91 -2.56
C PHE A 168 0.19 4.78 -3.83
N MET A 169 -0.90 5.54 -3.91
CA MET A 169 -1.81 5.57 -5.04
C MET A 169 -1.76 6.94 -5.73
N ALA A 170 -1.33 6.98 -6.99
CA ALA A 170 -1.47 8.15 -7.84
C ALA A 170 -2.87 8.22 -8.46
N GLU A 171 -3.28 9.39 -8.94
CA GLU A 171 -4.60 9.67 -9.50
C GLU A 171 -5.77 9.30 -8.56
N HIS A 172 -5.52 9.41 -7.25
CA HIS A 172 -6.48 9.04 -6.21
C HIS A 172 -6.96 10.27 -5.44
N ALA A 173 -8.26 10.33 -5.14
CA ALA A 173 -8.83 11.31 -4.23
C ALA A 173 -8.41 11.00 -2.79
N PHE A 174 -8.38 12.02 -1.92
CA PHE A 174 -8.06 11.86 -0.52
C PHE A 174 -9.02 10.89 0.18
N ASN A 175 -8.50 9.82 0.79
CA ASN A 175 -9.26 8.94 1.68
C ASN A 175 -9.39 9.59 3.06
N ASN A 176 -10.57 9.58 3.62
CA ASN A 176 -10.79 9.96 5.01
C ASN A 176 -11.44 8.79 5.78
N PRO A 177 -10.66 8.05 6.61
CA PRO A 177 -9.23 8.18 6.86
C PRO A 177 -8.36 7.59 5.75
N GLY A 178 -7.03 7.82 5.82
CA GLY A 178 -6.03 7.07 5.08
C GLY A 178 -5.24 7.85 4.03
N GLY A 179 -5.59 9.10 3.73
CA GLY A 179 -4.79 9.91 2.80
C GLY A 179 -4.76 9.33 1.39
N TYR A 180 -3.57 9.20 0.83
CA TYR A 180 -3.33 8.67 -0.52
C TYR A 180 -2.61 7.31 -0.49
N SER A 181 -2.62 6.65 0.67
CA SER A 181 -1.91 5.39 0.86
C SER A 181 -2.80 4.33 1.50
N TYR A 182 -2.50 3.08 1.21
CA TYR A 182 -3.01 1.93 1.93
C TYR A 182 -1.90 1.18 2.64
N HIS A 183 -2.24 0.49 3.74
CA HIS A 183 -1.28 0.00 4.71
C HIS A 183 -1.59 -1.44 5.08
N HIS A 184 -0.55 -2.29 5.03
CA HIS A 184 -0.55 -3.58 5.69
C HIS A 184 0.71 -3.73 6.53
N CYS A 185 0.62 -4.52 7.59
CA CYS A 185 1.77 -4.92 8.37
C CYS A 185 1.84 -6.44 8.48
N ALA A 186 3.05 -6.95 8.73
CA ALA A 186 3.30 -8.32 9.12
C ALA A 186 4.11 -8.33 10.42
N GLU A 187 3.86 -9.31 11.29
CA GLU A 187 4.69 -9.56 12.45
C GLU A 187 5.87 -10.45 12.07
N LEU A 188 7.09 -9.99 12.36
CA LEU A 188 8.31 -10.74 12.11
C LEU A 188 9.01 -11.11 13.42
N GLN A 189 9.62 -12.29 13.43
CA GLN A 189 10.66 -12.67 14.36
C GLN A 189 11.98 -12.78 13.62
N ILE A 190 12.90 -11.85 13.85
CA ILE A 190 14.21 -11.83 13.19
C ILE A 190 15.28 -12.33 14.17
N THR A 191 16.06 -13.33 13.73
CA THR A 191 17.25 -13.79 14.44
C THR A 191 18.47 -13.36 13.63
N ALA A 192 19.38 -12.62 14.24
CA ALA A 192 20.60 -12.18 13.57
C ALA A 192 21.43 -13.37 13.07
N ASP A 193 22.02 -13.24 11.89
CA ASP A 193 23.00 -14.17 11.37
C ASP A 193 24.32 -14.02 12.18
N PRO A 194 24.74 -15.02 12.95
CA PRO A 194 25.93 -14.91 13.79
C PRO A 194 27.25 -14.83 12.98
N LYS A 195 27.17 -15.07 11.68
CA LYS A 195 28.32 -14.96 10.76
C LYS A 195 28.53 -13.54 10.23
N LYS A 196 27.60 -12.63 10.53
CA LYS A 196 27.63 -11.24 10.09
C LYS A 196 27.65 -10.29 11.30
N PRO A 197 28.27 -9.12 11.21
CA PRO A 197 28.15 -8.11 12.25
C PRO A 197 26.69 -7.65 12.39
N ILE A 198 26.29 -7.31 13.61
CA ILE A 198 25.01 -6.66 13.87
C ILE A 198 25.00 -5.27 13.21
N ASP A 199 23.93 -4.95 12.50
CA ASP A 199 23.78 -3.65 11.86
C ASP A 199 23.56 -2.56 12.90
N LYS A 200 24.34 -1.48 12.77
CA LYS A 200 24.28 -0.32 13.66
C LYS A 200 23.16 0.63 13.26
N GLY A 201 22.68 1.40 14.24
CA GLY A 201 21.67 2.43 14.03
C GLY A 201 20.24 1.96 14.27
N TRP A 202 19.98 0.66 14.25
CA TRP A 202 18.67 0.11 14.62
C TRP A 202 18.45 0.18 16.14
N PRO A 203 17.20 0.45 16.59
CA PRO A 203 16.88 0.38 18.01
C PRO A 203 17.20 -0.98 18.59
N ALA A 204 17.72 -1.04 19.81
CA ALA A 204 17.78 -2.31 20.53
C ALA A 204 16.36 -2.78 20.89
N GLU A 205 16.13 -4.08 20.84
CA GLU A 205 14.90 -4.69 21.34
C GLU A 205 14.74 -4.41 22.84
N ARG A 206 13.54 -4.00 23.26
CA ARG A 206 13.18 -3.72 24.68
C ARG A 206 12.39 -4.86 25.30
#